data_d0af8756647d4dd4291f54a07b5daf47
#
_entry.id   d0af8756647d4dd4291f54a07b5daf47
#
_cell.length_a   1.000
_cell.length_b   1.000
_cell.length_c   1.000
_cell.angle_alpha   90.00
_cell.angle_beta   90.00
_cell.angle_gamma   90.00
#
_symmetry.space_group_name_H-M   'P 1'
#
loop_
_entity.id
_entity.type
_entity.pdbx_description
1 polymer ?
#
loop_
_entity_poly.entity_id
_entity_poly.type
_entity_poly.pdbx_seq_one_letter_code
_entity_poly.pdbx_strand_id
1 'polypeptide(L)'
;MFKLKVDDLIHKYPDGTQALSGANIDVKEGEFLAILGANGSGKTTLLKHFNGLLKPVSGSVTLDNKALSDFKSGEVFRKVGMVFQDPSDQLIAPTVEEDVAFGPTNLGLNYDEIMNRVNTALELVKMKEFAKKAIHALSYGQSKRICIAGILAMEPEVLILDEPTSGLDPDGVKTVMKILNDLNKKQGITIILATNSVDLVPVHMDRVAIMDKGVVLQEGTPEGIFTDSEKLNSLKLELPQIAQLMEVLRDKEKLPINPLPLTIGQARQELAHLFSREGDVRHADSNLPA
;
A
#
# COMPACT_ATOMS: atom_id res chain seq x y z
N MET A 1 -13.19 -14.40 -1.45
CA MET A 1 -12.97 -14.66 -2.88
C MET A 1 -11.69 -13.97 -3.30
N PHE A 2 -10.92 -14.50 -4.29
CA PHE A 2 -9.77 -13.76 -4.80
C PHE A 2 -10.27 -12.73 -5.81
N LYS A 3 -9.81 -11.48 -5.63
CA LYS A 3 -10.12 -10.36 -6.52
C LYS A 3 -9.18 -10.32 -7.71
N LEU A 4 -7.89 -10.46 -7.45
CA LEU A 4 -6.83 -10.57 -8.45
C LEU A 4 -5.99 -11.82 -8.18
N LYS A 5 -5.53 -12.48 -9.23
CA LYS A 5 -4.60 -13.60 -9.13
C LYS A 5 -3.55 -13.51 -10.23
N VAL A 6 -2.31 -13.78 -9.86
CA VAL A 6 -1.16 -13.83 -10.76
C VAL A 6 -0.54 -15.21 -10.67
N ASP A 7 -0.39 -15.88 -11.81
CA ASP A 7 0.20 -17.21 -11.92
C ASP A 7 1.42 -17.17 -12.87
N ASP A 8 2.58 -17.57 -12.35
CA ASP A 8 3.88 -17.73 -13.04
C ASP A 8 4.23 -16.57 -14.00
N LEU A 9 4.02 -15.33 -13.52
CA LEU A 9 4.12 -14.14 -14.34
C LEU A 9 5.58 -13.81 -14.67
N ILE A 10 5.90 -13.80 -15.97
CA ILE A 10 7.20 -13.40 -16.50
C ILE A 10 7.03 -12.14 -17.34
N HIS A 11 7.88 -11.14 -17.07
CA HIS A 11 7.97 -9.94 -17.89
C HIS A 11 9.40 -9.58 -18.21
N LYS A 12 9.63 -9.27 -19.50
CA LYS A 12 10.91 -8.80 -20.02
C LYS A 12 10.68 -7.54 -20.83
N TYR A 13 11.40 -6.47 -20.50
CA TYR A 13 11.36 -5.21 -21.23
C TYR A 13 12.10 -5.31 -22.57
N PRO A 14 11.83 -4.39 -23.54
CA PRO A 14 12.48 -4.41 -24.86
C PRO A 14 14.01 -4.30 -24.81
N ASP A 15 14.58 -3.67 -23.79
CA ASP A 15 16.01 -3.56 -23.54
C ASP A 15 16.68 -4.88 -23.05
N GLY A 16 15.88 -5.92 -22.87
CA GLY A 16 16.34 -7.22 -22.39
C GLY A 16 16.25 -7.40 -20.87
N THR A 17 15.90 -6.39 -20.11
CA THR A 17 15.77 -6.46 -18.64
C THR A 17 14.60 -7.36 -18.25
N GLN A 18 14.88 -8.45 -17.53
CA GLN A 18 13.85 -9.33 -16.96
C GLN A 18 13.40 -8.77 -15.60
N ALA A 19 12.21 -8.21 -15.57
CA ALA A 19 11.67 -7.56 -14.38
C ALA A 19 10.80 -8.48 -13.51
N LEU A 20 10.17 -9.51 -14.11
CA LEU A 20 9.44 -10.56 -13.40
C LEU A 20 9.92 -11.93 -13.89
N SER A 21 10.09 -12.86 -12.95
CA SER A 21 10.75 -14.16 -13.15
C SER A 21 9.91 -15.33 -12.61
N GLY A 22 8.59 -15.31 -12.84
CA GLY A 22 7.65 -16.29 -12.31
C GLY A 22 7.01 -15.80 -11.01
N ALA A 23 6.52 -14.57 -11.00
CA ALA A 23 5.81 -14.02 -9.83
C ALA A 23 4.44 -14.70 -9.68
N ASN A 24 4.11 -15.08 -8.45
CA ASN A 24 2.83 -15.66 -8.06
C ASN A 24 2.29 -14.87 -6.87
N ILE A 25 1.04 -14.41 -6.94
CA ILE A 25 0.36 -13.73 -5.84
C ILE A 25 -1.14 -13.71 -6.06
N ASP A 26 -1.89 -13.92 -4.98
CA ASP A 26 -3.34 -13.77 -4.95
C ASP A 26 -3.70 -12.55 -4.09
N VAL A 27 -4.72 -11.78 -4.48
CA VAL A 27 -5.24 -10.65 -3.71
C VAL A 27 -6.71 -10.90 -3.38
N LYS A 28 -7.07 -10.85 -2.10
CA LYS A 28 -8.45 -11.06 -1.67
C LYS A 28 -9.29 -9.80 -1.86
N GLU A 29 -10.58 -9.97 -2.06
CA GLU A 29 -11.53 -8.85 -2.12
C GLU A 29 -11.55 -8.10 -0.78
N GLY A 30 -11.51 -6.75 -0.83
CA GLY A 30 -11.48 -5.88 0.34
C GLY A 30 -10.17 -5.92 1.15
N GLU A 31 -9.14 -6.62 0.68
CA GLU A 31 -7.85 -6.70 1.34
C GLU A 31 -7.03 -5.41 1.16
N PHE A 32 -6.28 -5.04 2.19
CA PHE A 32 -5.22 -4.03 2.08
C PHE A 32 -3.86 -4.75 2.08
N LEU A 33 -3.31 -4.97 0.88
CA LEU A 33 -2.06 -5.67 0.65
C LEU A 33 -0.89 -4.68 0.50
N ALA A 34 0.20 -4.90 1.25
CA ALA A 34 1.50 -4.26 0.98
C ALA A 34 2.37 -5.14 0.10
N ILE A 35 3.04 -4.54 -0.89
CA ILE A 35 4.12 -5.16 -1.65
C ILE A 35 5.42 -4.45 -1.27
N LEU A 36 6.29 -5.15 -0.52
CA LEU A 36 7.60 -4.68 -0.10
C LEU A 36 8.70 -5.25 -0.99
N GLY A 37 9.83 -4.56 -1.05
CA GLY A 37 11.01 -5.03 -1.76
C GLY A 37 11.95 -3.89 -2.10
N ALA A 38 13.23 -4.17 -2.30
CA ALA A 38 14.22 -3.18 -2.71
C ALA A 38 13.87 -2.53 -4.06
N ASN A 39 14.51 -1.40 -4.38
CA ASN A 39 14.41 -0.79 -5.70
C ASN A 39 14.90 -1.80 -6.75
N GLY A 40 14.14 -1.93 -7.86
CA GLY A 40 14.43 -2.92 -8.91
C GLY A 40 13.94 -4.34 -8.61
N SER A 41 13.23 -4.61 -7.50
CA SER A 41 12.68 -5.94 -7.21
C SER A 41 11.53 -6.38 -8.13
N GLY A 42 10.94 -5.45 -8.91
CA GLY A 42 9.84 -5.73 -9.84
C GLY A 42 8.47 -5.23 -9.40
N LYS A 43 8.34 -4.52 -8.26
CA LYS A 43 7.07 -4.03 -7.71
C LYS A 43 6.23 -3.25 -8.74
N THR A 44 6.75 -2.15 -9.26
CA THR A 44 6.08 -1.32 -10.27
C THR A 44 5.65 -2.12 -11.50
N THR A 45 6.51 -3.07 -11.94
CA THR A 45 6.19 -3.94 -13.08
C THR A 45 5.03 -4.86 -12.75
N LEU A 46 5.02 -5.48 -11.56
CA LEU A 46 3.90 -6.31 -11.10
C LEU A 46 2.61 -5.49 -11.01
N LEU A 47 2.64 -4.29 -10.39
CA LEU A 47 1.49 -3.39 -10.30
C LEU A 47 0.89 -3.05 -11.67
N LYS A 48 1.73 -2.78 -12.68
CA LYS A 48 1.30 -2.49 -14.06
C LYS A 48 0.67 -3.69 -14.77
N HIS A 49 0.93 -4.91 -14.32
CA HIS A 49 0.24 -6.10 -14.84
C HIS A 49 -1.16 -6.28 -14.21
N PHE A 50 -1.35 -5.92 -12.95
CA PHE A 50 -2.66 -6.02 -12.30
C PHE A 50 -3.75 -5.20 -13.00
N ASN A 51 -3.41 -4.06 -13.59
CA ASN A 51 -4.36 -3.24 -14.32
C ASN A 51 -4.26 -3.37 -15.86
N GLY A 52 -3.40 -4.26 -16.36
CA GLY A 52 -3.26 -4.52 -17.79
C GLY A 52 -2.48 -3.47 -18.59
N LEU A 53 -1.77 -2.52 -17.94
CA LEU A 53 -0.86 -1.58 -18.59
C LEU A 53 0.33 -2.30 -19.24
N LEU A 54 0.77 -3.41 -18.67
CA LEU A 54 1.76 -4.29 -19.26
C LEU A 54 1.14 -5.65 -19.57
N LYS A 55 1.59 -6.26 -20.66
CA LYS A 55 1.24 -7.64 -21.03
C LYS A 55 2.37 -8.58 -20.65
N PRO A 56 2.09 -9.75 -20.08
CA PRO A 56 3.12 -10.71 -19.70
C PRO A 56 3.76 -11.36 -20.95
N VAL A 57 5.01 -11.78 -20.80
CA VAL A 57 5.68 -12.68 -21.78
C VAL A 57 5.14 -14.09 -21.62
N SER A 58 4.94 -14.52 -20.37
CA SER A 58 4.27 -15.77 -20.01
C SER A 58 3.61 -15.67 -18.64
N GLY A 59 2.79 -16.64 -18.29
CA GLY A 59 1.95 -16.60 -17.12
C GLY A 59 0.63 -15.87 -17.37
N SER A 60 -0.14 -15.64 -16.31
CA SER A 60 -1.45 -15.02 -16.43
C SER A 60 -1.79 -14.10 -15.26
N VAL A 61 -2.68 -13.13 -15.52
CA VAL A 61 -3.33 -12.32 -14.49
C VAL A 61 -4.83 -12.46 -14.69
N THR A 62 -5.55 -12.75 -13.61
CA THR A 62 -7.01 -12.82 -13.60
C THR A 62 -7.60 -11.78 -12.65
N LEU A 63 -8.74 -11.23 -13.02
CA LEU A 63 -9.59 -10.36 -12.22
C LEU A 63 -10.98 -11.01 -12.14
N ASP A 64 -11.49 -11.24 -10.92
CA ASP A 64 -12.76 -11.94 -10.68
C ASP A 64 -12.82 -13.32 -11.40
N ASN A 65 -11.72 -14.09 -11.39
CA ASN A 65 -11.51 -15.37 -12.07
C ASN A 65 -11.60 -15.31 -13.62
N LYS A 66 -11.56 -14.12 -14.22
CA LYS A 66 -11.52 -13.93 -15.67
C LYS A 66 -10.13 -13.40 -16.07
N ALA A 67 -9.49 -14.00 -17.08
CA ALA A 67 -8.19 -13.53 -17.57
C ALA A 67 -8.28 -12.08 -18.05
N LEU A 68 -7.26 -11.25 -17.75
CA LEU A 68 -7.26 -9.86 -18.20
C LEU A 68 -7.29 -9.74 -19.73
N SER A 69 -6.76 -10.73 -20.45
CA SER A 69 -6.82 -10.81 -21.91
C SER A 69 -8.25 -10.90 -22.47
N ASP A 70 -9.21 -11.38 -21.68
CA ASP A 70 -10.58 -11.63 -22.08
C ASP A 70 -11.51 -10.43 -21.82
N PHE A 71 -10.99 -9.38 -21.18
CA PHE A 71 -11.70 -8.12 -21.00
C PHE A 71 -11.60 -7.27 -22.28
N LYS A 72 -12.68 -6.53 -22.56
CA LYS A 72 -12.65 -5.52 -23.62
C LYS A 72 -11.71 -4.37 -23.23
N SER A 73 -11.20 -3.69 -24.26
CA SER A 73 -10.36 -2.50 -24.04
C SER A 73 -11.06 -1.49 -23.11
N GLY A 74 -10.37 -1.04 -22.09
CA GLY A 74 -10.87 -0.09 -21.09
C GLY A 74 -11.65 -0.68 -19.91
N GLU A 75 -12.19 -1.91 -20.00
CA GLU A 75 -12.95 -2.52 -18.90
C GLU A 75 -12.08 -2.75 -17.65
N VAL A 76 -10.83 -3.17 -17.83
CA VAL A 76 -9.91 -3.40 -16.71
C VAL A 76 -9.60 -2.10 -15.98
N PHE A 77 -9.31 -1.01 -16.70
CA PHE A 77 -8.99 0.30 -16.09
C PHE A 77 -10.16 0.90 -15.31
N ARG A 78 -11.38 0.56 -15.69
CA ARG A 78 -12.58 0.96 -14.94
C ARG A 78 -12.65 0.28 -13.58
N LYS A 79 -12.24 -1.00 -13.49
CA LYS A 79 -12.29 -1.80 -12.26
C LYS A 79 -11.04 -1.66 -11.40
N VAL A 80 -9.88 -1.50 -12.03
CA VAL A 80 -8.57 -1.51 -11.41
C VAL A 80 -7.86 -0.20 -11.72
N GLY A 81 -7.98 0.75 -10.81
CA GLY A 81 -7.32 2.05 -10.90
C GLY A 81 -5.89 2.00 -10.38
N MET A 82 -4.99 2.77 -10.99
CA MET A 82 -3.58 2.86 -10.56
C MET A 82 -3.15 4.31 -10.36
N VAL A 83 -2.51 4.56 -9.22
CA VAL A 83 -1.84 5.83 -8.90
C VAL A 83 -0.34 5.63 -9.05
N PHE A 84 0.29 6.45 -9.91
CA PHE A 84 1.73 6.38 -10.17
C PHE A 84 2.56 7.04 -9.07
N GLN A 85 3.84 6.67 -9.03
CA GLN A 85 4.80 7.19 -8.05
C GLN A 85 4.96 8.70 -8.17
N ASP A 86 5.15 9.25 -9.38
CA ASP A 86 5.28 10.68 -9.60
C ASP A 86 3.95 11.27 -10.10
N PRO A 87 3.38 12.28 -9.42
CA PRO A 87 2.18 12.96 -9.90
C PRO A 87 2.32 13.57 -11.30
N SER A 88 3.52 13.97 -11.71
CA SER A 88 3.77 14.54 -13.05
C SER A 88 3.55 13.54 -14.19
N ASP A 89 3.61 12.24 -13.90
CA ASP A 89 3.32 11.19 -14.87
C ASP A 89 1.81 10.94 -15.05
N GLN A 90 0.98 11.54 -14.19
CA GLN A 90 -0.46 11.27 -14.15
C GLN A 90 -1.33 12.50 -14.39
N LEU A 91 -0.92 13.67 -13.85
CA LEU A 91 -1.71 14.92 -13.94
C LEU A 91 -1.46 15.62 -15.28
N ILE A 92 -2.50 15.79 -16.09
CA ILE A 92 -2.41 16.26 -17.47
C ILE A 92 -3.27 17.47 -17.81
N ALA A 93 -4.31 17.77 -17.00
CA ALA A 93 -5.24 18.86 -17.27
C ALA A 93 -4.76 20.21 -16.68
N PRO A 94 -5.30 21.35 -17.14
CA PRO A 94 -4.95 22.66 -16.61
C PRO A 94 -5.37 22.87 -15.15
N THR A 95 -6.55 22.38 -14.75
CA THR A 95 -7.13 22.56 -13.42
C THR A 95 -7.43 21.24 -12.73
N VAL A 96 -7.56 21.29 -11.41
CA VAL A 96 -7.88 20.13 -10.58
C VAL A 96 -9.18 19.46 -10.98
N GLU A 97 -10.24 20.24 -11.18
CA GLU A 97 -11.56 19.73 -11.57
C GLU A 97 -11.53 19.02 -12.93
N GLU A 98 -10.85 19.62 -13.91
CA GLU A 98 -10.69 19.04 -15.25
C GLU A 98 -9.89 17.74 -15.22
N ASP A 99 -8.85 17.68 -14.38
CA ASP A 99 -8.01 16.48 -14.24
C ASP A 99 -8.79 15.32 -13.60
N VAL A 100 -9.52 15.58 -12.52
CA VAL A 100 -10.36 14.58 -11.86
C VAL A 100 -11.53 14.15 -12.76
N ALA A 101 -12.05 15.03 -13.59
CA ALA A 101 -13.11 14.73 -14.57
C ALA A 101 -12.63 13.89 -15.76
N PHE A 102 -11.33 13.81 -16.00
CA PHE A 102 -10.77 13.14 -17.18
C PHE A 102 -11.17 11.66 -17.28
N GLY A 103 -11.04 10.91 -16.19
CA GLY A 103 -11.43 9.50 -16.12
C GLY A 103 -12.93 9.28 -16.40
N PRO A 104 -13.83 9.89 -15.63
CA PRO A 104 -15.28 9.82 -15.84
C PRO A 104 -15.73 10.24 -17.25
N THR A 105 -15.08 11.26 -17.84
CA THR A 105 -15.36 11.70 -19.23
C THR A 105 -15.03 10.59 -20.22
N ASN A 106 -13.88 9.94 -20.07
CA ASN A 106 -13.48 8.83 -20.93
C ASN A 106 -14.36 7.57 -20.76
N LEU A 107 -15.05 7.43 -19.62
CA LEU A 107 -16.07 6.42 -19.42
C LEU A 107 -17.39 6.71 -20.13
N GLY A 108 -17.51 7.88 -20.77
CA GLY A 108 -18.71 8.30 -21.52
C GLY A 108 -19.90 8.68 -20.63
N LEU A 109 -19.65 9.10 -19.39
CA LEU A 109 -20.70 9.55 -18.46
C LEU A 109 -21.26 10.91 -18.89
N ASN A 110 -22.49 11.20 -18.49
CA ASN A 110 -23.07 12.52 -18.70
C ASN A 110 -22.48 13.56 -17.73
N TYR A 111 -22.66 14.85 -18.04
CA TYR A 111 -22.05 15.95 -17.30
C TYR A 111 -22.42 15.96 -15.80
N ASP A 112 -23.68 15.73 -15.47
CA ASP A 112 -24.15 15.79 -14.07
C ASP A 112 -23.53 14.66 -13.25
N GLU A 113 -23.42 13.46 -13.83
CA GLU A 113 -22.77 12.31 -13.19
C GLU A 113 -21.26 12.56 -13.03
N ILE A 114 -20.58 13.11 -14.06
CA ILE A 114 -19.17 13.49 -13.99
C ILE A 114 -18.94 14.45 -12.82
N MET A 115 -19.71 15.53 -12.75
CA MET A 115 -19.54 16.56 -11.72
C MET A 115 -19.86 16.03 -10.31
N ASN A 116 -20.84 15.14 -10.18
CA ASN A 116 -21.14 14.47 -8.92
C ASN A 116 -19.94 13.63 -8.45
N ARG A 117 -19.37 12.80 -9.33
CA ARG A 117 -18.18 11.96 -9.02
C ARG A 117 -16.94 12.79 -8.70
N VAL A 118 -16.69 13.86 -9.47
CA VAL A 118 -15.61 14.82 -9.22
C VAL A 118 -15.73 15.42 -7.82
N ASN A 119 -16.90 15.94 -7.47
CA ASN A 119 -17.13 16.56 -6.16
C ASN A 119 -16.93 15.53 -5.03
N THR A 120 -17.49 14.34 -5.17
CA THR A 120 -17.34 13.25 -4.19
C THR A 120 -15.87 12.85 -4.01
N ALA A 121 -15.14 12.65 -5.11
CA ALA A 121 -13.73 12.29 -5.07
C ALA A 121 -12.87 13.38 -4.42
N LEU A 122 -13.10 14.66 -4.75
CA LEU A 122 -12.40 15.79 -4.16
C LEU A 122 -12.69 15.95 -2.67
N GLU A 123 -13.93 15.66 -2.22
CA GLU A 123 -14.27 15.63 -0.79
C GLU A 123 -13.52 14.52 -0.04
N LEU A 124 -13.48 13.31 -0.60
CA LEU A 124 -12.77 12.17 0.00
C LEU A 124 -11.29 12.46 0.24
N VAL A 125 -10.63 13.14 -0.71
CA VAL A 125 -9.21 13.50 -0.58
C VAL A 125 -8.98 14.87 0.07
N LYS A 126 -10.04 15.57 0.54
CA LYS A 126 -9.99 16.90 1.17
C LYS A 126 -9.36 17.97 0.26
N MET A 127 -9.77 17.99 -1.01
CA MET A 127 -9.26 18.92 -2.02
C MET A 127 -10.36 19.72 -2.72
N LYS A 128 -11.61 19.70 -2.21
CA LYS A 128 -12.76 20.34 -2.84
C LYS A 128 -12.56 21.85 -3.08
N GLU A 129 -11.98 22.55 -2.11
CA GLU A 129 -11.69 23.98 -2.19
C GLU A 129 -10.67 24.34 -3.29
N PHE A 130 -9.89 23.35 -3.76
CA PHE A 130 -8.88 23.51 -4.79
C PHE A 130 -9.40 23.17 -6.21
N ALA A 131 -10.69 22.86 -6.40
CA ALA A 131 -11.26 22.40 -7.68
C ALA A 131 -10.88 23.26 -8.88
N LYS A 132 -10.92 24.59 -8.72
CA LYS A 132 -10.59 25.56 -9.78
C LYS A 132 -9.11 25.96 -9.84
N LYS A 133 -8.27 25.40 -8.94
CA LYS A 133 -6.85 25.72 -8.88
C LYS A 133 -6.10 25.05 -10.04
N ALA A 134 -5.11 25.75 -10.58
CA ALA A 134 -4.23 25.19 -11.60
C ALA A 134 -3.34 24.09 -11.01
N ILE A 135 -3.17 22.98 -11.74
CA ILE A 135 -2.38 21.81 -11.29
C ILE A 135 -0.95 22.21 -10.90
N HIS A 136 -0.28 23.05 -11.70
CA HIS A 136 1.10 23.49 -11.44
C HIS A 136 1.27 24.38 -10.20
N ALA A 137 0.17 24.86 -9.60
CA ALA A 137 0.18 25.66 -8.37
C ALA A 137 -0.03 24.79 -7.10
N LEU A 138 -0.15 23.49 -7.23
CA LEU A 138 -0.30 22.56 -6.12
C LEU A 138 1.06 22.23 -5.48
N SER A 139 1.05 21.96 -4.16
CA SER A 139 2.19 21.31 -3.50
C SER A 139 2.25 19.83 -3.93
N TYR A 140 3.41 19.20 -3.78
CA TYR A 140 3.59 17.78 -4.12
C TYR A 140 2.56 16.88 -3.43
N GLY A 141 2.31 17.08 -2.12
CA GLY A 141 1.30 16.32 -1.38
C GLY A 141 -0.13 16.61 -1.83
N GLN A 142 -0.43 17.83 -2.30
CA GLN A 142 -1.72 18.13 -2.93
C GLN A 142 -1.86 17.40 -4.26
N SER A 143 -0.82 17.40 -5.10
CA SER A 143 -0.79 16.68 -6.37
C SER A 143 -1.02 15.18 -6.19
N LYS A 144 -0.34 14.54 -5.21
CA LYS A 144 -0.59 13.12 -4.85
C LYS A 144 -2.06 12.86 -4.53
N ARG A 145 -2.71 13.72 -3.75
CA ARG A 145 -4.12 13.57 -3.42
C ARG A 145 -5.04 13.74 -4.63
N ILE A 146 -4.68 14.64 -5.57
CA ILE A 146 -5.45 14.78 -6.82
C ILE A 146 -5.29 13.55 -7.71
N CYS A 147 -4.10 12.94 -7.80
CA CYS A 147 -3.91 11.67 -8.50
C CYS A 147 -4.86 10.58 -7.95
N ILE A 148 -4.97 10.49 -6.62
CA ILE A 148 -5.91 9.55 -5.97
C ILE A 148 -7.35 9.91 -6.32
N ALA A 149 -7.74 11.20 -6.28
CA ALA A 149 -9.09 11.65 -6.61
C ALA A 149 -9.48 11.31 -8.04
N GLY A 150 -8.58 11.52 -9.01
CA GLY A 150 -8.81 11.19 -10.42
C GLY A 150 -9.15 9.72 -10.64
N ILE A 151 -8.49 8.83 -9.90
CA ILE A 151 -8.80 7.40 -9.94
C ILE A 151 -10.11 7.09 -9.21
N LEU A 152 -10.35 7.69 -8.03
CA LEU A 152 -11.59 7.47 -7.26
C LEU A 152 -12.85 7.93 -8.01
N ALA A 153 -12.75 8.97 -8.82
CA ALA A 153 -13.87 9.45 -9.65
C ALA A 153 -14.34 8.41 -10.68
N MET A 154 -13.52 7.41 -11.01
CA MET A 154 -13.92 6.27 -11.85
C MET A 154 -14.63 5.17 -11.06
N GLU A 155 -14.70 5.25 -9.72
CA GLU A 155 -15.29 4.25 -8.81
C GLU A 155 -14.70 2.84 -9.01
N PRO A 156 -13.37 2.67 -8.85
CA PRO A 156 -12.73 1.38 -9.04
C PRO A 156 -13.05 0.40 -7.91
N GLU A 157 -13.04 -0.90 -8.21
CA GLU A 157 -13.15 -1.98 -7.24
C GLU A 157 -11.79 -2.29 -6.57
N VAL A 158 -10.69 -1.98 -7.27
CA VAL A 158 -9.30 -2.16 -6.82
C VAL A 158 -8.53 -0.86 -7.04
N LEU A 159 -7.83 -0.40 -6.01
CA LEU A 159 -6.93 0.75 -6.06
C LEU A 159 -5.49 0.29 -5.86
N ILE A 160 -4.68 0.50 -6.88
CA ILE A 160 -3.25 0.20 -6.88
C ILE A 160 -2.47 1.50 -6.69
N LEU A 161 -1.49 1.50 -5.77
CA LEU A 161 -0.67 2.69 -5.53
C LEU A 161 0.82 2.30 -5.52
N ASP A 162 1.60 3.02 -6.32
CA ASP A 162 3.05 2.87 -6.35
C ASP A 162 3.69 4.00 -5.54
N GLU A 163 4.30 3.68 -4.39
CA GLU A 163 4.97 4.61 -3.46
C GLU A 163 4.15 5.89 -3.16
N PRO A 164 2.86 5.78 -2.72
CA PRO A 164 1.99 6.95 -2.60
C PRO A 164 2.40 7.93 -1.50
N THR A 165 3.25 7.51 -0.57
CA THR A 165 3.73 8.33 0.57
C THR A 165 5.14 8.87 0.37
N SER A 166 5.84 8.45 -0.69
CA SER A 166 7.19 8.92 -1.00
C SER A 166 7.19 10.44 -1.26
N GLY A 167 8.16 11.14 -0.66
CA GLY A 167 8.31 12.60 -0.81
C GLY A 167 7.31 13.45 -0.04
N LEU A 168 6.45 12.86 0.79
CA LEU A 168 5.53 13.58 1.66
C LEU A 168 6.14 13.87 3.03
N ASP A 169 5.72 14.98 3.62
CA ASP A 169 5.95 15.27 5.03
C ASP A 169 5.10 14.33 5.93
N PRO A 170 5.38 14.25 7.24
CA PRO A 170 4.66 13.34 8.14
C PRO A 170 3.14 13.54 8.15
N ASP A 171 2.65 14.77 8.00
CA ASP A 171 1.23 15.07 7.98
C ASP A 171 0.58 14.66 6.65
N GLY A 172 1.31 14.80 5.55
CA GLY A 172 0.93 14.29 4.23
C GLY A 172 0.79 12.76 4.24
N VAL A 173 1.78 12.05 4.81
CA VAL A 173 1.73 10.58 4.98
C VAL A 173 0.49 10.18 5.77
N LYS A 174 0.27 10.77 6.96
CA LYS A 174 -0.92 10.50 7.80
C LYS A 174 -2.23 10.74 7.04
N THR A 175 -2.29 11.84 6.27
CA THR A 175 -3.48 12.19 5.50
C THR A 175 -3.78 11.17 4.42
N VAL A 176 -2.78 10.81 3.61
CA VAL A 176 -2.91 9.80 2.53
C VAL A 176 -3.30 8.45 3.14
N MET A 177 -2.58 7.97 4.16
CA MET A 177 -2.89 6.69 4.80
C MET A 177 -4.28 6.65 5.43
N LYS A 178 -4.74 7.77 6.02
CA LYS A 178 -6.11 7.86 6.53
C LYS A 178 -7.15 7.74 5.41
N ILE A 179 -6.93 8.41 4.27
CA ILE A 179 -7.82 8.30 3.10
C ILE A 179 -7.88 6.84 2.64
N LEU A 180 -6.73 6.18 2.46
CA LEU A 180 -6.67 4.79 2.02
C LEU A 180 -7.36 3.83 3.00
N ASN A 181 -7.14 4.00 4.31
CA ASN A 181 -7.86 3.22 5.32
C ASN A 181 -9.38 3.43 5.28
N ASP A 182 -9.82 4.68 5.15
CA ASP A 182 -11.26 4.99 5.06
C ASP A 182 -11.88 4.34 3.81
N LEU A 183 -11.20 4.36 2.66
CA LEU A 183 -11.62 3.69 1.43
C LEU A 183 -11.72 2.17 1.60
N ASN A 184 -10.69 1.56 2.20
CA ASN A 184 -10.67 0.11 2.42
C ASN A 184 -11.73 -0.31 3.44
N LYS A 185 -11.69 0.24 4.67
CA LYS A 185 -12.52 -0.27 5.79
C LYS A 185 -13.98 0.18 5.72
N LYS A 186 -14.29 1.35 5.11
CA LYS A 186 -15.66 1.88 5.03
C LYS A 186 -16.35 1.62 3.70
N GLN A 187 -15.58 1.54 2.59
CA GLN A 187 -16.12 1.36 1.25
C GLN A 187 -15.80 -0.03 0.67
N GLY A 188 -14.97 -0.84 1.34
CA GLY A 188 -14.63 -2.18 0.91
C GLY A 188 -13.72 -2.25 -0.31
N ILE A 189 -13.09 -1.14 -0.70
CA ILE A 189 -12.18 -1.11 -1.85
C ILE A 189 -10.95 -1.97 -1.54
N THR A 190 -10.59 -2.87 -2.46
CA THR A 190 -9.34 -3.63 -2.39
C THR A 190 -8.16 -2.69 -2.66
N ILE A 191 -7.15 -2.67 -1.79
CA ILE A 191 -5.99 -1.79 -1.94
C ILE A 191 -4.72 -2.62 -2.06
N ILE A 192 -3.92 -2.30 -3.08
CA ILE A 192 -2.57 -2.85 -3.28
C ILE A 192 -1.60 -1.68 -3.27
N LEU A 193 -0.68 -1.68 -2.31
CA LEU A 193 0.27 -0.59 -2.12
C LEU A 193 1.70 -1.12 -2.18
N ALA A 194 2.47 -0.71 -3.20
CA ALA A 194 3.91 -0.92 -3.21
C ALA A 194 4.60 0.19 -2.40
N THR A 195 5.48 -0.20 -1.48
CA THR A 195 6.23 0.77 -0.67
C THR A 195 7.55 0.20 -0.16
N ASN A 196 8.46 1.09 0.19
CA ASN A 196 9.67 0.79 0.94
C ASN A 196 9.54 1.16 2.44
N SER A 197 8.42 1.77 2.84
CA SER A 197 8.16 2.24 4.22
C SER A 197 7.60 1.12 5.08
N VAL A 198 8.46 0.33 5.69
CA VAL A 198 8.09 -0.82 6.54
C VAL A 198 7.27 -0.42 7.78
N ASP A 199 7.47 0.79 8.32
CA ASP A 199 6.76 1.27 9.52
C ASP A 199 5.25 1.48 9.31
N LEU A 200 4.80 1.71 8.06
CA LEU A 200 3.39 1.87 7.75
C LEU A 200 2.64 0.53 7.75
N VAL A 201 3.34 -0.56 7.50
CA VAL A 201 2.76 -1.88 7.23
C VAL A 201 1.99 -2.43 8.42
N PRO A 202 2.56 -2.53 9.64
CA PRO A 202 1.87 -3.12 10.79
C PRO A 202 0.67 -2.28 11.28
N VAL A 203 0.61 -1.00 10.86
CA VAL A 203 -0.44 -0.08 11.29
C VAL A 203 -1.67 -0.14 10.38
N HIS A 204 -1.46 -0.45 9.09
CA HIS A 204 -2.48 -0.21 8.06
C HIS A 204 -2.82 -1.43 7.21
N MET A 205 -1.92 -2.41 7.05
CA MET A 205 -2.05 -3.48 6.07
C MET A 205 -2.55 -4.79 6.70
N ASP A 206 -3.38 -5.51 5.98
CA ASP A 206 -3.86 -6.83 6.42
C ASP A 206 -2.84 -7.94 6.10
N ARG A 207 -2.10 -7.78 4.98
CA ARG A 207 -1.10 -8.75 4.51
C ARG A 207 0.06 -8.05 3.81
N VAL A 208 1.20 -8.73 3.80
CA VAL A 208 2.46 -8.29 3.19
C VAL A 208 2.95 -9.35 2.21
N ALA A 209 3.41 -8.92 1.05
CA ALA A 209 4.19 -9.73 0.12
C ALA A 209 5.56 -9.11 -0.07
N ILE A 210 6.62 -9.91 0.07
CA ILE A 210 8.01 -9.46 -0.15
C ILE A 210 8.45 -9.92 -1.53
N MET A 211 8.88 -8.96 -2.35
CA MET A 211 9.44 -9.20 -3.67
C MET A 211 10.95 -9.01 -3.70
N ASP A 212 11.66 -9.94 -4.35
CA ASP A 212 13.05 -9.77 -4.75
C ASP A 212 13.26 -10.38 -6.15
N LYS A 213 14.06 -9.72 -6.98
CA LYS A 213 14.46 -10.17 -8.33
C LYS A 213 13.32 -10.71 -9.19
N GLY A 214 12.16 -10.05 -9.12
CA GLY A 214 10.99 -10.36 -9.94
C GLY A 214 10.15 -11.55 -9.49
N VAL A 215 10.34 -12.04 -8.27
CA VAL A 215 9.52 -13.10 -7.66
C VAL A 215 8.98 -12.65 -6.31
N VAL A 216 7.83 -13.19 -5.91
CA VAL A 216 7.30 -13.05 -4.54
C VAL A 216 7.90 -14.18 -3.71
N LEU A 217 8.76 -13.81 -2.74
CA LEU A 217 9.51 -14.77 -1.93
C LEU A 217 8.75 -15.21 -0.69
N GLN A 218 7.96 -14.32 -0.13
CA GLN A 218 7.23 -14.58 1.11
C GLN A 218 5.99 -13.69 1.16
N GLU A 219 4.92 -14.22 1.74
CA GLU A 219 3.71 -13.48 2.06
C GLU A 219 3.12 -13.93 3.39
N GLY A 220 2.43 -13.03 4.07
CA GLY A 220 1.84 -13.30 5.38
C GLY A 220 1.29 -12.06 6.05
N THR A 221 0.81 -12.19 7.28
CA THR A 221 0.47 -11.03 8.10
C THR A 221 1.73 -10.25 8.49
N PRO A 222 1.62 -8.96 8.83
CA PRO A 222 2.78 -8.18 9.31
C PRO A 222 3.54 -8.89 10.45
N GLU A 223 2.80 -9.47 11.41
CA GLU A 223 3.39 -10.19 12.55
C GLU A 223 4.17 -11.44 12.10
N GLY A 224 3.70 -12.13 11.05
CA GLY A 224 4.39 -13.31 10.50
C GLY A 224 5.61 -12.97 9.67
N ILE A 225 5.62 -11.78 9.04
CA ILE A 225 6.72 -11.32 8.18
C ILE A 225 7.85 -10.68 8.99
N PHE A 226 7.53 -9.82 9.96
CA PHE A 226 8.52 -9.06 10.73
C PHE A 226 9.02 -9.81 11.98
N THR A 227 9.35 -11.09 11.84
CA THR A 227 9.84 -11.95 12.91
C THR A 227 11.33 -12.21 12.88
N ASP A 228 11.98 -12.04 11.72
CA ASP A 228 13.36 -12.42 11.45
C ASP A 228 14.11 -11.27 10.79
N SER A 229 14.86 -10.50 11.59
CA SER A 229 15.63 -9.34 11.14
C SER A 229 16.76 -9.73 10.18
N GLU A 230 17.42 -10.88 10.39
CA GLU A 230 18.53 -11.33 9.53
C GLU A 230 18.02 -11.64 8.11
N LYS A 231 16.88 -12.32 8.02
CA LYS A 231 16.25 -12.62 6.73
C LYS A 231 15.83 -11.36 6.01
N LEU A 232 15.19 -10.40 6.69
CA LEU A 232 14.79 -9.11 6.10
C LEU A 232 16.00 -8.32 5.61
N ASN A 233 17.06 -8.25 6.41
CA ASN A 233 18.32 -7.58 6.04
C ASN A 233 18.94 -8.18 4.77
N SER A 234 18.88 -9.51 4.60
CA SER A 234 19.35 -10.19 3.39
C SER A 234 18.58 -9.75 2.12
N LEU A 235 17.34 -9.31 2.29
CA LEU A 235 16.45 -8.77 1.25
C LEU A 235 16.51 -7.24 1.14
N LYS A 236 17.45 -6.59 1.84
CA LYS A 236 17.58 -5.12 1.95
C LYS A 236 16.32 -4.44 2.49
N LEU A 237 15.64 -5.13 3.39
CA LEU A 237 14.53 -4.62 4.18
C LEU A 237 14.93 -4.64 5.66
N GLU A 238 14.36 -3.73 6.43
CA GLU A 238 14.57 -3.64 7.87
C GLU A 238 13.27 -3.98 8.60
N LEU A 239 13.38 -4.29 9.89
CA LEU A 239 12.22 -4.29 10.77
C LEU A 239 11.65 -2.88 10.92
N PRO A 240 10.33 -2.71 11.19
CA PRO A 240 9.79 -1.46 11.68
C PRO A 240 10.61 -0.91 12.86
N GLN A 241 10.79 0.41 12.96
CA GLN A 241 11.66 1.04 13.96
C GLN A 241 11.33 0.60 15.40
N ILE A 242 10.06 0.47 15.72
CA ILE A 242 9.62 -0.02 17.03
C ILE A 242 10.02 -1.47 17.25
N ALA A 243 9.89 -2.31 16.23
CA ALA A 243 10.30 -3.70 16.32
C ALA A 243 11.83 -3.83 16.52
N GLN A 244 12.64 -3.01 15.86
CA GLN A 244 14.10 -2.95 16.07
C GLN A 244 14.44 -2.61 17.53
N LEU A 245 13.79 -1.58 18.11
CA LEU A 245 13.98 -1.24 19.52
C LEU A 245 13.59 -2.41 20.45
N MET A 246 12.44 -3.00 20.21
CA MET A 246 11.95 -4.11 21.05
C MET A 246 12.79 -5.37 20.91
N GLU A 247 13.36 -5.64 19.73
CA GLU A 247 14.33 -6.70 19.49
C GLU A 247 15.62 -6.48 20.29
N VAL A 248 16.15 -5.26 20.31
CA VAL A 248 17.32 -4.91 21.14
C VAL A 248 17.03 -5.11 22.62
N LEU A 249 15.87 -4.68 23.11
CA LEU A 249 15.46 -4.88 24.51
C LEU A 249 15.31 -6.38 24.84
N ARG A 250 14.75 -7.18 23.96
CA ARG A 250 14.63 -8.62 24.11
C ARG A 250 16.01 -9.32 24.17
N ASP A 251 16.88 -9.00 23.19
CA ASP A 251 18.09 -9.79 22.94
C ASP A 251 19.28 -9.33 23.80
N LYS A 252 19.43 -8.00 24.03
CA LYS A 252 20.52 -7.45 24.84
C LYS A 252 20.16 -7.32 26.32
N GLU A 253 18.99 -6.77 26.62
CA GLU A 253 18.53 -6.55 27.99
C GLU A 253 17.80 -7.76 28.58
N LYS A 254 17.60 -8.83 27.76
CA LYS A 254 16.96 -10.10 28.15
C LYS A 254 15.52 -9.92 28.65
N LEU A 255 14.81 -8.87 28.19
CA LEU A 255 13.42 -8.71 28.55
C LEU A 255 12.58 -9.84 27.93
N PRO A 256 11.59 -10.40 28.63
CA PRO A 256 10.76 -11.51 28.14
C PRO A 256 9.67 -11.01 27.16
N ILE A 257 10.09 -10.47 26.00
CA ILE A 257 9.23 -9.91 24.96
C ILE A 257 8.93 -10.99 23.92
N ASN A 258 7.67 -11.43 23.87
CA ASN A 258 7.19 -12.38 22.85
C ASN A 258 5.65 -12.33 22.78
N PRO A 259 5.01 -12.06 21.61
CA PRO A 259 5.63 -11.75 20.30
C PRO A 259 6.32 -10.37 20.26
N LEU A 260 7.12 -10.13 19.20
CA LEU A 260 7.79 -8.85 18.99
C LEU A 260 6.77 -7.75 18.64
N PRO A 261 6.64 -6.68 19.44
CA PRO A 261 5.75 -5.57 19.10
C PRO A 261 6.21 -4.82 17.85
N LEU A 262 5.29 -4.56 16.91
CA LEU A 262 5.59 -3.89 15.64
C LEU A 262 5.15 -2.43 15.63
N THR A 263 4.29 -2.03 16.57
CA THR A 263 3.74 -0.67 16.64
C THR A 263 3.98 -0.02 18.00
N ILE A 264 3.94 1.32 18.06
CA ILE A 264 4.05 2.07 19.32
C ILE A 264 3.00 1.60 20.34
N GLY A 265 1.76 1.34 19.88
CA GLY A 265 0.68 0.87 20.76
C GLY A 265 0.98 -0.48 21.39
N GLN A 266 1.43 -1.46 20.61
CA GLN A 266 1.82 -2.78 21.07
C GLN A 266 3.01 -2.69 22.03
N ALA A 267 4.06 -1.94 21.66
CA ALA A 267 5.26 -1.77 22.50
C ALA A 267 4.91 -1.13 23.86
N ARG A 268 4.07 -0.09 23.86
CA ARG A 268 3.61 0.56 25.11
C ARG A 268 2.87 -0.41 26.01
N GLN A 269 1.99 -1.25 25.47
CA GLN A 269 1.26 -2.25 26.24
C GLN A 269 2.20 -3.29 26.85
N GLU A 270 3.15 -3.81 26.06
CA GLU A 270 4.11 -4.82 26.51
C GLU A 270 5.03 -4.27 27.62
N LEU A 271 5.59 -3.08 27.42
CA LEU A 271 6.43 -2.43 28.45
C LEU A 271 5.65 -2.12 29.72
N ALA A 272 4.43 -1.63 29.63
CA ALA A 272 3.60 -1.39 30.80
C ALA A 272 3.33 -2.68 31.60
N HIS A 273 3.09 -3.80 30.92
CA HIS A 273 2.91 -5.10 31.54
C HIS A 273 4.20 -5.61 32.24
N LEU A 274 5.37 -5.45 31.60
CA LEU A 274 6.65 -5.82 32.20
C LEU A 274 6.95 -5.00 33.44
N PHE A 275 6.77 -3.68 33.42
CA PHE A 275 7.00 -2.84 34.61
C PHE A 275 6.01 -3.08 35.74
N SER A 276 4.77 -3.46 35.47
CA SER A 276 3.81 -3.84 36.49
C SER A 276 4.24 -5.11 37.23
N ARG A 277 4.75 -6.11 36.51
CA ARG A 277 5.27 -7.35 37.12
C ARG A 277 6.50 -7.12 38.00
N GLU A 278 7.43 -6.26 37.59
CA GLU A 278 8.59 -5.91 38.39
C GLU A 278 8.22 -5.12 39.67
N GLY A 279 7.19 -4.29 39.61
CA GLY A 279 6.64 -3.56 40.75
C GLY A 279 6.10 -4.52 41.84
N ASP A 280 5.38 -5.55 41.44
CA ASP A 280 4.84 -6.59 42.37
C ASP A 280 5.95 -7.44 42.96
N VAL A 281 7.03 -7.74 42.23
CA VAL A 281 8.18 -8.49 42.75
C VAL A 281 8.97 -7.69 43.81
N ARG A 282 9.16 -6.37 43.58
CA ARG A 282 9.87 -5.52 44.58
C ARG A 282 9.08 -5.33 45.89
N HIS A 283 7.75 -5.39 45.84
CA HIS A 283 6.91 -5.36 47.03
C HIS A 283 6.86 -6.71 47.79
N ALA A 284 7.06 -7.85 47.07
CA ALA A 284 7.11 -9.16 47.68
C ALA A 284 8.42 -9.41 48.47
N ASP A 285 9.55 -8.89 47.97
CA ASP A 285 10.86 -9.02 48.61
C ASP A 285 11.04 -8.09 49.84
N SER A 286 10.20 -7.05 49.98
CA SER A 286 10.24 -6.15 51.14
C SER A 286 9.55 -6.70 52.40
N ASN A 287 8.96 -7.90 52.35
CA ASN A 287 8.24 -8.54 53.46
C ASN A 287 9.00 -9.74 54.08
N LEU A 288 10.32 -9.79 53.98
CA LEU A 288 11.11 -10.75 54.74
C LEU A 288 11.27 -10.24 56.18
N PRO A 289 10.83 -11.01 57.24
CA PRO A 289 11.01 -10.62 58.62
C PRO A 289 12.48 -10.66 59.02
N ALA A 290 12.87 -9.68 59.86
CA ALA A 290 14.20 -9.51 60.44
C ALA A 290 14.61 -10.66 61.37
#